data_33a01bf3bfd71cd99c622b6225bfe7a9
#
_entry.id   33a01bf3bfd71cd99c622b6225bfe7a9
#
_cell.length_a   1.000
_cell.length_b   1.000
_cell.length_c   1.000
_cell.angle_alpha   90.00
_cell.angle_beta   90.00
_cell.angle_gamma   90.00
#
_symmetry.space_group_name_H-M   'P 1'
#
loop_
_entity.id
_entity.type
_entity.pdbx_description
1 polymer ?
#
loop_
_entity_poly.entity_id
_entity_poly.type
_entity_poly.pdbx_seq_one_letter_code
_entity_poly.pdbx_strand_id
1 'polypeptide(L)'
;GEDDVTGLPPENRGVGMVFQNYALYPHLTVEKNIQFPLENLKGADKLSKEEMSKRVLEAAKLVQIDHLLERKPNELSGGQQQRVAIARALVKLPRVLLLDEPLSNLDARLRLQTREEIRRIQQETQITTIFVTHDQDEAMSISDMIVVMKDGIVQQIGKPQNVYDDPVNLFVAKFLGTPPINVFDGEVKSGQLYIGSEAVLPAPGVADQTVHVGIRPEGFVLKEDGPLSCDLVRLEVMGRDVSIVSTHEKSQNATIRSIIDADGGKSLPTGKVHFALKPAKVFLFCTDTEERIRF
;
A
#
# COMPACT_ATOMS: atom_id res chain seq x y z
N GLY A 1 14.88 3.82 19.22
CA GLY A 1 15.85 3.33 20.20
C GLY A 1 15.43 3.72 21.61
N GLU A 2 16.32 3.65 22.56
CA GLU A 2 16.02 3.95 23.96
C GLU A 2 16.13 5.46 24.28
N ASP A 3 16.70 6.23 23.37
CA ASP A 3 16.90 7.68 23.58
C ASP A 3 15.60 8.45 23.32
N ASP A 4 15.19 9.29 24.26
CA ASP A 4 14.13 10.27 24.04
C ASP A 4 14.67 11.46 23.24
N VAL A 5 14.18 11.61 22.01
CA VAL A 5 14.59 12.67 21.08
C VAL A 5 13.53 13.77 20.91
N THR A 6 12.46 13.74 21.71
CA THR A 6 11.32 14.65 21.59
C THR A 6 11.74 16.13 21.72
N GLY A 7 12.63 16.41 22.68
CA GLY A 7 13.18 17.74 22.91
C GLY A 7 14.31 18.17 21.98
N LEU A 8 14.82 17.28 21.12
CA LEU A 8 15.91 17.61 20.21
C LEU A 8 15.40 18.29 18.92
N PRO A 9 16.16 19.25 18.34
CA PRO A 9 15.87 19.76 17.03
C PRO A 9 15.98 18.64 15.97
N PRO A 10 15.22 18.71 14.87
CA PRO A 10 15.12 17.63 13.87
C PRO A 10 16.47 17.11 13.35
N GLU A 11 17.42 17.99 13.11
CA GLU A 11 18.77 17.68 12.62
C GLU A 11 19.61 16.80 13.56
N ASN A 12 19.24 16.76 14.84
CA ASN A 12 19.93 16.00 15.88
C ASN A 12 19.20 14.69 16.29
N ARG A 13 18.06 14.39 15.66
CA ARG A 13 17.28 13.18 15.96
C ARG A 13 17.79 11.90 15.30
N GLY A 14 18.86 11.99 14.50
CA GLY A 14 19.38 10.83 13.75
C GLY A 14 18.44 10.36 12.65
N VAL A 15 17.68 11.28 12.03
CA VAL A 15 16.69 11.01 10.98
C VAL A 15 17.21 11.52 9.65
N GLY A 16 17.06 10.72 8.59
CA GLY A 16 17.14 11.17 7.20
C GLY A 16 15.72 11.33 6.63
N MET A 17 15.48 12.38 5.83
CA MET A 17 14.16 12.61 5.25
C MET A 17 14.25 12.90 3.76
N VAL A 18 13.36 12.28 3.00
CA VAL A 18 13.12 12.55 1.58
C VAL A 18 11.70 13.09 1.45
N PHE A 19 11.58 14.29 0.91
CA PHE A 19 10.30 14.96 0.67
C PHE A 19 9.71 14.55 -0.69
N GLN A 20 8.42 14.70 -0.85
CA GLN A 20 7.67 14.38 -2.07
C GLN A 20 8.24 15.08 -3.33
N ASN A 21 8.73 16.32 -3.22
CA ASN A 21 9.34 17.08 -4.30
C ASN A 21 10.87 16.96 -4.34
N TYR A 22 11.44 15.97 -3.62
CA TYR A 22 12.88 15.70 -3.47
C TYR A 22 13.68 16.85 -2.80
N ALA A 23 13.20 18.06 -2.82
CA ALA A 23 13.80 19.28 -2.23
C ALA A 23 15.31 19.43 -2.55
N LEU A 24 15.71 19.14 -3.79
CA LEU A 24 17.10 19.32 -4.24
C LEU A 24 17.43 20.81 -4.41
N TYR A 25 18.68 21.17 -4.13
CA TYR A 25 19.21 22.51 -4.38
C TYR A 25 19.54 22.64 -5.87
N PRO A 26 18.78 23.41 -6.67
CA PRO A 26 18.90 23.40 -8.13
C PRO A 26 20.19 24.03 -8.65
N HIS A 27 20.82 24.89 -7.85
CA HIS A 27 22.10 25.56 -8.17
C HIS A 27 23.33 24.73 -7.83
N LEU A 28 23.19 23.67 -7.03
CA LEU A 28 24.27 22.76 -6.64
C LEU A 28 24.33 21.53 -7.54
N THR A 29 25.53 20.99 -7.73
CA THR A 29 25.73 19.68 -8.39
C THR A 29 25.17 18.54 -7.52
N VAL A 30 25.05 17.34 -8.08
CA VAL A 30 24.69 16.10 -7.35
C VAL A 30 25.62 15.90 -6.17
N GLU A 31 26.94 15.95 -6.39
CA GLU A 31 27.95 15.85 -5.33
C GLU A 31 27.67 16.81 -4.18
N LYS A 32 27.48 18.09 -4.50
CA LYS A 32 27.23 19.12 -3.48
C LYS A 32 25.88 19.00 -2.80
N ASN A 33 24.84 18.54 -3.49
CA ASN A 33 23.56 18.20 -2.87
C ASN A 33 23.72 17.11 -1.80
N ILE A 34 24.49 16.05 -2.11
CA ILE A 34 24.74 14.95 -1.18
C ILE A 34 25.68 15.41 -0.04
N GLN A 35 26.69 16.24 -0.33
CA GLN A 35 27.67 16.73 0.65
C GLN A 35 27.06 17.71 1.65
N PHE A 36 26.08 18.51 1.27
CA PHE A 36 25.50 19.60 2.05
C PHE A 36 25.17 19.26 3.51
N PRO A 37 24.53 18.11 3.84
CA PRO A 37 24.29 17.74 5.23
C PRO A 37 25.55 17.53 6.06
N LEU A 38 26.67 17.13 5.45
CA LEU A 38 27.95 16.90 6.12
C LEU A 38 28.68 18.20 6.46
N GLU A 39 28.52 19.24 5.62
CA GLU A 39 29.12 20.56 5.84
C GLU A 39 28.55 21.26 7.08
N ASN A 40 27.34 20.91 7.46
CA ASN A 40 26.67 21.45 8.64
C ASN A 40 26.97 20.74 9.95
N LEU A 41 27.79 19.68 9.93
CA LEU A 41 28.24 19.00 11.14
C LEU A 41 29.18 19.89 11.96
N LYS A 42 29.00 19.91 13.28
CA LYS A 42 29.72 20.78 14.21
C LYS A 42 30.42 19.99 15.30
N GLY A 43 31.43 20.61 15.93
CA GLY A 43 32.12 20.00 17.08
C GLY A 43 32.86 18.70 16.73
N ALA A 44 32.65 17.68 17.53
CA ALA A 44 33.30 16.37 17.37
C ALA A 44 32.89 15.61 16.11
N ASP A 45 31.69 15.93 15.53
CA ASP A 45 31.17 15.28 14.33
C ASP A 45 31.69 15.91 13.04
N LYS A 46 32.44 17.00 13.10
CA LYS A 46 32.99 17.67 11.92
C LYS A 46 33.98 16.77 11.18
N LEU A 47 33.74 16.58 9.90
CA LEU A 47 34.54 15.69 9.03
C LEU A 47 35.63 16.47 8.27
N SER A 48 36.73 15.79 7.93
CA SER A 48 37.69 16.29 6.96
C SER A 48 37.11 16.32 5.55
N LYS A 49 37.72 17.07 4.62
CA LYS A 49 37.29 17.09 3.23
C LYS A 49 37.39 15.72 2.58
N GLU A 50 38.43 14.99 2.87
CA GLU A 50 38.66 13.63 2.36
C GLU A 50 37.57 12.68 2.82
N GLU A 51 37.22 12.71 4.12
CA GLU A 51 36.15 11.88 4.67
C GLU A 51 34.77 12.25 4.11
N MET A 52 34.48 13.55 3.92
CA MET A 52 33.25 13.98 3.27
C MET A 52 33.15 13.44 1.84
N SER A 53 34.22 13.60 1.03
CA SER A 53 34.24 13.10 -0.36
C SER A 53 34.06 11.57 -0.42
N LYS A 54 34.66 10.84 0.49
CA LYS A 54 34.52 9.38 0.61
C LYS A 54 33.06 9.00 0.88
N ARG A 55 32.42 9.62 1.89
CA ARG A 55 31.02 9.34 2.23
C ARG A 55 30.04 9.72 1.12
N VAL A 56 30.29 10.83 0.42
CA VAL A 56 29.51 11.24 -0.75
C VAL A 56 29.58 10.17 -1.84
N LEU A 57 30.79 9.69 -2.16
CA LEU A 57 31.00 8.67 -3.17
C LEU A 57 30.34 7.33 -2.78
N GLU A 58 30.46 6.92 -1.53
CA GLU A 58 29.81 5.72 -0.99
C GLU A 58 28.29 5.81 -1.09
N ALA A 59 27.70 6.94 -0.67
CA ALA A 59 26.27 7.17 -0.78
C ALA A 59 25.78 7.21 -2.25
N ALA A 60 26.57 7.82 -3.15
CA ALA A 60 26.24 7.87 -4.58
C ALA A 60 26.31 6.48 -5.23
N LYS A 61 27.29 5.66 -4.87
CA LYS A 61 27.42 4.26 -5.34
C LYS A 61 26.26 3.41 -4.85
N LEU A 62 25.85 3.54 -3.60
CA LEU A 62 24.73 2.79 -3.01
C LEU A 62 23.43 2.97 -3.83
N VAL A 63 23.19 4.18 -4.31
CA VAL A 63 22.00 4.50 -5.14
C VAL A 63 22.32 4.56 -6.64
N GLN A 64 23.51 4.10 -7.07
CA GLN A 64 23.93 3.96 -8.47
C GLN A 64 23.91 5.26 -9.29
N ILE A 65 24.36 6.37 -8.72
CA ILE A 65 24.46 7.69 -9.37
C ILE A 65 25.86 8.30 -9.32
N ASP A 66 26.89 7.54 -8.98
CA ASP A 66 28.27 8.00 -8.89
C ASP A 66 28.81 8.60 -10.21
N HIS A 67 28.28 8.15 -11.34
CA HIS A 67 28.56 8.71 -12.67
C HIS A 67 27.87 10.05 -12.98
N LEU A 68 27.02 10.57 -12.07
CA LEU A 68 26.24 11.80 -12.24
C LEU A 68 26.69 12.93 -11.30
N LEU A 69 27.74 12.76 -10.52
CA LEU A 69 28.15 13.67 -9.44
C LEU A 69 28.34 15.14 -9.90
N GLU A 70 28.82 15.36 -11.12
CA GLU A 70 29.05 16.69 -11.68
C GLU A 70 27.80 17.37 -12.27
N ARG A 71 26.69 16.62 -12.46
CA ARG A 71 25.46 17.15 -13.03
C ARG A 71 24.66 17.97 -12.03
N LYS A 72 23.78 18.83 -12.55
CA LYS A 72 22.80 19.57 -11.76
C LYS A 72 21.43 18.89 -11.81
N PRO A 73 20.54 19.15 -10.84
CA PRO A 73 19.20 18.53 -10.79
C PRO A 73 18.37 18.66 -12.07
N ASN A 74 18.46 19.79 -12.78
CA ASN A 74 17.73 20.01 -14.03
C ASN A 74 18.22 19.18 -15.22
N GLU A 75 19.37 18.51 -15.09
CA GLU A 75 19.96 17.60 -16.08
C GLU A 75 19.63 16.12 -15.79
N LEU A 76 18.75 15.86 -14.78
CA LEU A 76 18.43 14.54 -14.29
C LEU A 76 16.97 14.18 -14.54
N SER A 77 16.71 12.88 -14.81
CA SER A 77 15.34 12.37 -14.77
C SER A 77 14.77 12.37 -13.35
N GLY A 78 13.43 12.28 -13.21
CA GLY A 78 12.77 12.24 -11.90
C GLY A 78 13.31 11.13 -10.97
N GLY A 79 13.52 9.91 -11.49
CA GLY A 79 14.12 8.82 -10.71
C GLY A 79 15.57 9.09 -10.31
N GLN A 80 16.37 9.76 -11.15
CA GLN A 80 17.72 10.18 -10.78
C GLN A 80 17.70 11.26 -9.68
N GLN A 81 16.81 12.24 -9.78
CA GLN A 81 16.62 13.26 -8.73
C GLN A 81 16.24 12.63 -7.40
N GLN A 82 15.35 11.66 -7.42
CA GLN A 82 14.96 10.91 -6.23
C GLN A 82 16.15 10.16 -5.61
N ARG A 83 16.96 9.46 -6.42
CA ARG A 83 18.18 8.80 -5.93
C ARG A 83 19.15 9.79 -5.28
N VAL A 84 19.30 10.99 -5.84
CA VAL A 84 20.10 12.06 -5.22
C VAL A 84 19.54 12.44 -3.84
N ALA A 85 18.21 12.58 -3.72
CA ALA A 85 17.56 12.91 -2.45
C ALA A 85 17.74 11.79 -1.41
N ILE A 86 17.66 10.53 -1.82
CA ILE A 86 17.93 9.37 -0.96
C ILE A 86 19.40 9.36 -0.52
N ALA A 87 20.35 9.52 -1.44
CA ALA A 87 21.79 9.60 -1.10
C ALA A 87 22.08 10.72 -0.10
N ARG A 88 21.48 11.91 -0.30
CA ARG A 88 21.59 13.05 0.61
C ARG A 88 21.02 12.73 2.00
N ALA A 89 19.91 12.00 2.08
CA ALA A 89 19.33 11.58 3.35
C ALA A 89 20.20 10.55 4.07
N LEU A 90 20.83 9.65 3.33
CA LEU A 90 21.65 8.54 3.87
C LEU A 90 23.08 8.94 4.24
N VAL A 91 23.65 9.99 3.64
CA VAL A 91 25.07 10.35 3.80
C VAL A 91 25.51 10.61 5.24
N LYS A 92 24.58 10.99 6.12
CA LYS A 92 24.78 11.16 7.57
C LYS A 92 24.66 9.86 8.36
N LEU A 93 24.38 8.73 7.71
CA LEU A 93 24.13 7.42 8.34
C LEU A 93 23.02 7.50 9.41
N PRO A 94 21.81 7.90 9.03
CA PRO A 94 20.71 8.06 9.97
C PRO A 94 20.27 6.71 10.57
N ARG A 95 19.66 6.74 11.76
CA ARG A 95 19.03 5.55 12.38
C ARG A 95 17.67 5.23 11.75
N VAL A 96 16.97 6.25 11.25
CA VAL A 96 15.66 6.12 10.62
C VAL A 96 15.63 6.94 9.33
N LEU A 97 15.11 6.34 8.27
CA LEU A 97 14.85 7.01 6.99
C LEU A 97 13.34 7.25 6.84
N LEU A 98 12.95 8.49 6.64
CA LEU A 98 11.58 8.90 6.39
C LEU A 98 11.42 9.22 4.90
N LEU A 99 10.48 8.59 4.23
CA LEU A 99 10.15 8.78 2.82
C LEU A 99 8.71 9.26 2.72
N ASP A 100 8.50 10.53 2.36
CA ASP A 100 7.20 11.15 2.25
C ASP A 100 6.75 11.17 0.79
N GLU A 101 5.84 10.25 0.43
CA GLU A 101 5.32 10.02 -0.93
C GLU A 101 6.41 10.02 -2.03
N PRO A 102 7.50 9.26 -1.88
CA PRO A 102 8.67 9.41 -2.74
C PRO A 102 8.44 9.00 -4.19
N LEU A 103 7.35 8.27 -4.50
CA LEU A 103 7.07 7.74 -5.83
C LEU A 103 5.96 8.50 -6.57
N SER A 104 5.30 9.46 -5.93
CA SER A 104 4.10 10.14 -6.46
C SER A 104 4.34 10.90 -7.77
N ASN A 105 5.56 11.41 -8.00
CA ASN A 105 5.92 12.21 -9.17
C ASN A 105 6.52 11.38 -10.32
N LEU A 106 6.42 10.05 -10.28
CA LEU A 106 7.00 9.15 -11.27
C LEU A 106 5.92 8.49 -12.14
N ASP A 107 6.26 8.23 -13.41
CA ASP A 107 5.43 7.38 -14.26
C ASP A 107 5.40 5.92 -13.76
N ALA A 108 4.42 5.13 -14.23
CA ALA A 108 4.18 3.78 -13.72
C ALA A 108 5.39 2.85 -13.84
N ARG A 109 6.15 2.94 -14.94
CA ARG A 109 7.33 2.08 -15.17
C ARG A 109 8.48 2.47 -14.24
N LEU A 110 8.74 3.77 -14.15
CA LEU A 110 9.81 4.29 -13.29
C LEU A 110 9.47 4.10 -11.81
N ARG A 111 8.19 4.21 -11.43
CA ARG A 111 7.68 3.93 -10.08
C ARG A 111 8.00 2.50 -9.65
N LEU A 112 7.73 1.51 -10.50
CA LEU A 112 8.04 0.11 -10.20
C LEU A 112 9.55 -0.11 -9.98
N GLN A 113 10.38 0.39 -10.88
CA GLN A 113 11.85 0.27 -10.77
C GLN A 113 12.39 0.95 -9.50
N THR A 114 11.88 2.14 -9.19
CA THR A 114 12.33 2.89 -8.01
C THR A 114 11.86 2.25 -6.70
N ARG A 115 10.68 1.63 -6.69
CA ARG A 115 10.21 0.84 -5.56
C ARG A 115 11.13 -0.33 -5.23
N GLU A 116 11.55 -1.08 -6.24
CA GLU A 116 12.52 -2.18 -6.09
C GLU A 116 13.86 -1.66 -5.57
N GLU A 117 14.31 -0.52 -6.08
CA GLU A 117 15.54 0.13 -5.66
C GLU A 117 15.51 0.57 -4.19
N ILE A 118 14.41 1.21 -3.74
CA ILE A 118 14.24 1.59 -2.34
C ILE A 118 14.29 0.34 -1.44
N ARG A 119 13.63 -0.74 -1.85
CA ARG A 119 13.67 -2.00 -1.10
C ARG A 119 15.07 -2.58 -1.03
N ARG A 120 15.83 -2.57 -2.14
CA ARG A 120 17.24 -2.99 -2.18
C ARG A 120 18.10 -2.18 -1.23
N ILE A 121 18.00 -0.85 -1.28
CA ILE A 121 18.75 0.05 -0.40
C ILE A 121 18.45 -0.24 1.06
N GLN A 122 17.18 -0.41 1.42
CA GLN A 122 16.77 -0.75 2.77
C GLN A 122 17.36 -2.10 3.23
N GLN A 123 17.36 -3.12 2.37
CA GLN A 123 17.93 -4.43 2.67
C GLN A 123 19.45 -4.38 2.82
N GLU A 124 20.17 -3.62 2.00
CA GLU A 124 21.62 -3.46 2.08
C GLU A 124 22.06 -2.67 3.32
N THR A 125 21.29 -1.63 3.66
CA THR A 125 21.63 -0.74 4.78
C THR A 125 21.06 -1.18 6.11
N GLN A 126 20.01 -2.01 6.11
CA GLN A 126 19.24 -2.42 7.30
C GLN A 126 18.67 -1.24 8.11
N ILE A 127 18.53 -0.08 7.49
CA ILE A 127 17.98 1.12 8.12
C ILE A 127 16.47 0.96 8.31
N THR A 128 15.97 1.26 9.50
CA THR A 128 14.53 1.37 9.72
C THR A 128 13.97 2.46 8.83
N THR A 129 13.05 2.10 7.94
CA THR A 129 12.47 3.01 6.97
C THR A 129 10.98 3.15 7.21
N ILE A 130 10.50 4.40 7.29
CA ILE A 130 9.08 4.73 7.31
C ILE A 130 8.75 5.31 5.95
N PHE A 131 7.84 4.64 5.24
CA PHE A 131 7.42 4.99 3.90
C PHE A 131 5.95 5.42 3.93
N VAL A 132 5.68 6.70 3.62
CA VAL A 132 4.33 7.25 3.53
C VAL A 132 3.87 7.20 2.07
N THR A 133 2.71 6.65 1.82
CA THR A 133 2.10 6.60 0.49
C THR A 133 0.58 6.56 0.59
N HIS A 134 -0.10 7.04 -0.44
CA HIS A 134 -1.52 6.83 -0.66
C HIS A 134 -1.80 5.69 -1.65
N ASP A 135 -0.76 5.10 -2.24
CA ASP A 135 -0.85 3.96 -3.16
C ASP A 135 -0.78 2.64 -2.39
N GLN A 136 -1.84 1.85 -2.49
CA GLN A 136 -1.97 0.58 -1.78
C GLN A 136 -0.99 -0.47 -2.30
N ASP A 137 -0.75 -0.51 -3.62
CA ASP A 137 0.14 -1.48 -4.25
C ASP A 137 1.59 -1.23 -3.81
N GLU A 138 1.95 0.05 -3.63
CA GLU A 138 3.24 0.42 -3.03
C GLU A 138 3.33 -0.12 -1.60
N ALA A 139 2.36 0.25 -0.74
CA ALA A 139 2.35 -0.18 0.66
C ALA A 139 2.40 -1.71 0.80
N MET A 140 1.56 -2.42 0.06
CA MET A 140 1.46 -3.88 0.12
C MET A 140 2.72 -4.61 -0.34
N SER A 141 3.47 -4.03 -1.30
CA SER A 141 4.60 -4.71 -1.95
C SER A 141 5.97 -4.39 -1.37
N ILE A 142 6.16 -3.19 -0.80
CA ILE A 142 7.48 -2.77 -0.30
C ILE A 142 7.66 -3.01 1.21
N SER A 143 6.57 -3.04 1.98
CA SER A 143 6.61 -2.97 3.43
C SER A 143 6.69 -4.33 4.11
N ASP A 144 7.40 -4.42 5.24
CA ASP A 144 7.33 -5.55 6.16
C ASP A 144 6.11 -5.46 7.07
N MET A 145 5.71 -4.22 7.40
CA MET A 145 4.55 -3.86 8.21
C MET A 145 3.85 -2.65 7.61
N ILE A 146 2.52 -2.65 7.59
CA ILE A 146 1.72 -1.48 7.22
C ILE A 146 0.97 -0.93 8.41
N VAL A 147 0.76 0.38 8.40
CA VAL A 147 -0.06 1.12 9.36
C VAL A 147 -1.17 1.81 8.57
N VAL A 148 -2.40 1.34 8.74
CA VAL A 148 -3.57 1.98 8.14
C VAL A 148 -4.06 3.06 9.10
N MET A 149 -4.20 4.29 8.59
CA MET A 149 -4.63 5.45 9.36
C MET A 149 -5.91 6.07 8.78
N LYS A 150 -6.77 6.59 9.66
CA LYS A 150 -7.95 7.38 9.30
C LYS A 150 -8.01 8.59 10.22
N ASP A 151 -8.07 9.79 9.66
CA ASP A 151 -8.21 11.06 10.41
C ASP A 151 -7.19 11.20 11.56
N GLY A 152 -5.92 10.82 11.31
CA GLY A 152 -4.83 10.87 12.28
C GLY A 152 -4.83 9.73 13.31
N ILE A 153 -5.80 8.80 13.26
CA ILE A 153 -5.93 7.67 14.18
C ILE A 153 -5.52 6.39 13.48
N VAL A 154 -4.66 5.61 14.14
CA VAL A 154 -4.26 4.29 13.67
C VAL A 154 -5.45 3.33 13.77
N GLN A 155 -5.81 2.71 12.64
CA GLN A 155 -6.89 1.73 12.56
C GLN A 155 -6.38 0.31 12.73
N GLN A 156 -5.29 -0.04 12.02
CA GLN A 156 -4.69 -1.37 12.08
C GLN A 156 -3.20 -1.31 11.77
N ILE A 157 -2.42 -2.17 12.44
CA ILE A 157 -1.00 -2.40 12.17
C ILE A 157 -0.81 -3.89 11.96
N GLY A 158 -0.07 -4.28 10.92
CA GLY A 158 0.22 -5.69 10.67
C GLY A 158 1.04 -5.91 9.41
N LYS A 159 1.38 -7.17 9.16
CA LYS A 159 1.94 -7.57 7.86
C LYS A 159 0.91 -7.29 6.77
N PRO A 160 1.31 -6.83 5.58
CA PRO A 160 0.38 -6.44 4.52
C PRO A 160 -0.71 -7.48 4.26
N GLN A 161 -0.34 -8.73 4.02
CA GLN A 161 -1.30 -9.80 3.76
C GLN A 161 -2.26 -10.06 4.93
N ASN A 162 -1.78 -9.98 6.18
CA ASN A 162 -2.63 -10.19 7.35
C ASN A 162 -3.69 -9.09 7.48
N VAL A 163 -3.32 -7.83 7.21
CA VAL A 163 -4.27 -6.71 7.25
C VAL A 163 -5.31 -6.83 6.14
N TYR A 164 -4.91 -7.32 4.97
CA TYR A 164 -5.83 -7.59 3.85
C TYR A 164 -6.79 -8.74 4.15
N ASP A 165 -6.30 -9.85 4.72
CA ASP A 165 -7.07 -11.07 4.97
C ASP A 165 -7.87 -11.04 6.28
N ASP A 166 -7.50 -10.20 7.26
CA ASP A 166 -8.24 -10.05 8.53
C ASP A 166 -8.36 -8.58 8.93
N PRO A 167 -9.14 -7.77 8.17
CA PRO A 167 -9.38 -6.37 8.50
C PRO A 167 -10.18 -6.24 9.80
N VAL A 168 -9.76 -5.33 10.69
CA VAL A 168 -10.41 -5.13 12.00
C VAL A 168 -11.74 -4.38 11.90
N ASN A 169 -11.96 -3.63 10.83
CA ASN A 169 -13.19 -2.88 10.59
C ASN A 169 -13.46 -2.70 9.09
N LEU A 170 -14.67 -2.22 8.78
CA LEU A 170 -15.13 -2.00 7.40
C LEU A 170 -14.28 -0.96 6.66
N PHE A 171 -13.78 0.08 7.38
CA PHE A 171 -12.90 1.06 6.78
C PHE A 171 -11.63 0.43 6.23
N VAL A 172 -10.92 -0.38 7.04
CA VAL A 172 -9.70 -1.07 6.61
C VAL A 172 -9.99 -2.01 5.44
N ALA A 173 -11.12 -2.73 5.50
CA ALA A 173 -11.55 -3.63 4.43
C ALA A 173 -11.79 -2.90 3.10
N LYS A 174 -12.42 -1.72 3.14
CA LYS A 174 -12.68 -0.86 1.97
C LYS A 174 -11.42 -0.16 1.46
N PHE A 175 -10.51 0.18 2.38
CA PHE A 175 -9.29 0.93 2.06
C PHE A 175 -8.25 0.09 1.33
N LEU A 176 -8.16 -1.22 1.60
CA LEU A 176 -7.17 -2.11 1.00
C LEU A 176 -7.79 -3.02 -0.06
N GLY A 177 -7.13 -3.08 -1.20
CA GLY A 177 -7.45 -3.95 -2.34
C GLY A 177 -7.91 -3.18 -3.58
N THR A 178 -7.36 -3.57 -4.73
CA THR A 178 -7.70 -3.04 -6.07
C THR A 178 -8.11 -4.21 -6.98
N PRO A 179 -9.41 -4.33 -7.34
CA PRO A 179 -10.56 -3.51 -6.94
C PRO A 179 -10.90 -3.60 -5.45
N PRO A 180 -11.63 -2.59 -4.90
CA PRO A 180 -12.02 -2.60 -3.50
C PRO A 180 -13.01 -3.74 -3.18
N ILE A 181 -13.15 -4.06 -1.91
CA ILE A 181 -14.12 -5.03 -1.41
C ILE A 181 -15.56 -4.64 -1.81
N ASN A 182 -16.35 -5.61 -2.21
CA ASN A 182 -17.79 -5.41 -2.46
C ASN A 182 -18.54 -5.50 -1.12
N VAL A 183 -19.42 -4.55 -0.86
CA VAL A 183 -20.18 -4.49 0.40
C VAL A 183 -21.67 -4.60 0.13
N PHE A 184 -22.33 -5.49 0.90
CA PHE A 184 -23.76 -5.72 0.83
C PHE A 184 -24.41 -5.50 2.20
N ASP A 185 -25.66 -5.12 2.18
CA ASP A 185 -26.52 -5.20 3.35
C ASP A 185 -27.01 -6.65 3.49
N GLY A 186 -26.70 -7.25 4.62
CA GLY A 186 -27.03 -8.64 4.92
C GLY A 186 -27.63 -8.83 6.29
N GLU A 187 -27.98 -10.07 6.59
CA GLU A 187 -28.56 -10.47 7.85
C GLU A 187 -28.07 -11.88 8.24
N VAL A 188 -27.80 -12.09 9.51
CA VAL A 188 -27.60 -13.42 10.06
C VAL A 188 -28.88 -13.85 10.75
N LYS A 189 -29.40 -15.02 10.39
CA LYS A 189 -30.58 -15.65 10.99
C LYS A 189 -30.31 -17.14 11.20
N SER A 190 -30.51 -17.62 12.40
CA SER A 190 -30.38 -19.02 12.78
C SER A 190 -29.07 -19.67 12.31
N GLY A 191 -27.95 -18.93 12.43
CA GLY A 191 -26.63 -19.39 12.03
C GLY A 191 -26.37 -19.44 10.52
N GLN A 192 -27.21 -18.74 9.73
CA GLN A 192 -27.08 -18.64 8.27
C GLN A 192 -26.99 -17.16 7.87
N LEU A 193 -26.05 -16.83 6.98
CA LEU A 193 -25.87 -15.50 6.39
C LEU A 193 -26.76 -15.35 5.15
N TYR A 194 -27.53 -14.28 5.12
CA TYR A 194 -28.39 -13.90 4.01
C TYR A 194 -27.94 -12.57 3.38
N ILE A 195 -28.03 -12.47 2.07
CA ILE A 195 -27.98 -11.22 1.30
C ILE A 195 -29.34 -11.13 0.58
N GLY A 196 -30.20 -10.18 1.01
CA GLY A 196 -31.59 -10.19 0.59
C GLY A 196 -32.33 -11.45 1.06
N SER A 197 -32.90 -12.20 0.12
CA SER A 197 -33.57 -13.48 0.39
C SER A 197 -32.63 -14.70 0.20
N GLU A 198 -31.40 -14.50 -0.22
CA GLU A 198 -30.48 -15.55 -0.64
C GLU A 198 -29.58 -15.99 0.53
N ALA A 199 -29.65 -17.26 0.91
CA ALA A 199 -28.80 -17.87 1.93
C ALA A 199 -27.44 -18.17 1.31
N VAL A 200 -26.43 -17.33 1.59
CA VAL A 200 -25.13 -17.37 0.87
C VAL A 200 -24.06 -18.21 1.56
N LEU A 201 -24.02 -18.22 2.90
CA LEU A 201 -23.03 -18.97 3.68
C LEU A 201 -23.56 -19.34 5.07
N PRO A 202 -23.12 -20.46 5.68
CA PRO A 202 -23.27 -20.68 7.12
C PRO A 202 -22.48 -19.61 7.91
N ALA A 203 -23.08 -19.12 9.00
CA ALA A 203 -22.43 -18.18 9.94
C ALA A 203 -22.63 -18.69 11.39
N PRO A 204 -22.03 -19.84 11.76
CA PRO A 204 -22.20 -20.43 13.06
C PRO A 204 -21.62 -19.54 14.17
N GLY A 205 -22.32 -19.44 15.29
CA GLY A 205 -21.86 -18.67 16.45
C GLY A 205 -22.12 -17.16 16.38
N VAL A 206 -22.65 -16.64 15.27
CA VAL A 206 -23.10 -15.26 15.16
C VAL A 206 -24.56 -15.17 15.57
N ALA A 207 -24.89 -14.24 16.47
CA ALA A 207 -26.25 -13.95 16.87
C ALA A 207 -27.06 -13.37 15.69
N ASP A 208 -28.39 -13.57 15.71
CA ASP A 208 -29.29 -13.00 14.71
C ASP A 208 -29.23 -11.48 14.73
N GLN A 209 -28.78 -10.89 13.63
CA GLN A 209 -28.60 -9.43 13.48
C GLN A 209 -28.41 -9.01 12.03
N THR A 210 -28.62 -7.72 11.76
CA THR A 210 -28.19 -7.09 10.50
C THR A 210 -26.69 -6.86 10.48
N VAL A 211 -26.05 -7.02 9.32
CA VAL A 211 -24.61 -6.90 9.15
C VAL A 211 -24.27 -6.25 7.81
N HIS A 212 -23.10 -5.61 7.75
CA HIS A 212 -22.47 -5.35 6.46
C HIS A 212 -21.65 -6.57 6.05
N VAL A 213 -21.87 -7.07 4.84
CA VAL A 213 -21.18 -8.24 4.28
C VAL A 213 -20.16 -7.76 3.27
N GLY A 214 -18.90 -7.84 3.62
CA GLY A 214 -17.78 -7.54 2.72
C GLY A 214 -17.33 -8.79 1.98
N ILE A 215 -17.25 -8.73 0.65
CA ILE A 215 -16.77 -9.85 -0.19
C ILE A 215 -15.63 -9.35 -1.06
N ARG A 216 -14.42 -9.94 -0.92
CA ARG A 216 -13.30 -9.61 -1.79
C ARG A 216 -13.61 -9.99 -3.25
N PRO A 217 -13.09 -9.26 -4.25
CA PRO A 217 -13.32 -9.58 -5.67
C PRO A 217 -12.99 -11.03 -6.05
N GLU A 218 -11.93 -11.58 -5.50
CA GLU A 218 -11.51 -12.97 -5.69
C GLU A 218 -12.29 -13.99 -4.84
N GLY A 219 -13.21 -13.53 -4.02
CA GLY A 219 -14.07 -14.34 -3.16
C GLY A 219 -15.28 -14.93 -3.87
N PHE A 220 -15.58 -14.45 -5.08
CA PHE A 220 -16.67 -14.96 -5.90
C PHE A 220 -16.20 -16.16 -6.73
N VAL A 221 -17.05 -17.19 -6.81
CA VAL A 221 -16.85 -18.36 -7.66
C VAL A 221 -18.05 -18.48 -8.58
N LEU A 222 -17.85 -18.31 -9.89
CA LEU A 222 -18.92 -18.46 -10.88
C LEU A 222 -19.44 -19.91 -10.86
N LYS A 223 -20.75 -20.07 -10.62
CA LYS A 223 -21.38 -21.39 -10.50
C LYS A 223 -22.87 -21.30 -10.84
N GLU A 224 -23.36 -22.14 -11.75
CA GLU A 224 -24.74 -22.09 -12.24
C GLU A 224 -25.81 -22.20 -11.12
N ASP A 225 -25.53 -22.99 -10.10
CA ASP A 225 -26.38 -23.18 -8.90
C ASP A 225 -25.88 -22.36 -7.68
N GLY A 226 -25.04 -21.33 -7.92
CA GLY A 226 -24.56 -20.46 -6.86
C GLY A 226 -25.69 -19.71 -6.17
N PRO A 227 -25.66 -19.59 -4.82
CA PRO A 227 -26.76 -19.01 -4.07
C PRO A 227 -26.93 -17.50 -4.27
N LEU A 228 -25.85 -16.76 -4.61
CA LEU A 228 -25.91 -15.32 -4.82
C LEU A 228 -26.13 -15.01 -6.30
N SER A 229 -27.27 -14.37 -6.64
CA SER A 229 -27.66 -14.02 -8.00
C SER A 229 -27.47 -12.53 -8.26
N CYS A 230 -26.70 -12.16 -9.27
CA CYS A 230 -26.43 -10.77 -9.66
C CYS A 230 -26.80 -10.53 -11.11
N ASP A 231 -27.22 -9.29 -11.43
CA ASP A 231 -27.49 -8.89 -12.80
C ASP A 231 -26.19 -8.49 -13.51
N LEU A 232 -25.84 -9.20 -14.59
CA LEU A 232 -24.64 -8.95 -15.37
C LEU A 232 -24.72 -7.61 -16.10
N VAL A 233 -23.71 -6.76 -15.91
CA VAL A 233 -23.57 -5.49 -16.64
C VAL A 233 -22.62 -5.65 -17.81
N ARG A 234 -21.40 -6.13 -17.56
CA ARG A 234 -20.36 -6.35 -18.57
C ARG A 234 -19.24 -7.24 -18.06
N LEU A 235 -18.41 -7.66 -18.99
CA LEU A 235 -17.20 -8.43 -18.76
C LEU A 235 -15.99 -7.60 -19.17
N GLU A 236 -14.96 -7.59 -18.34
CA GLU A 236 -13.69 -6.92 -18.61
C GLU A 236 -12.57 -7.98 -18.59
N VAL A 237 -12.01 -8.30 -19.77
CA VAL A 237 -10.92 -9.28 -19.87
C VAL A 237 -9.59 -8.56 -19.60
N MET A 238 -8.85 -9.00 -18.58
CA MET A 238 -7.59 -8.41 -18.17
C MET A 238 -6.47 -9.46 -18.16
N GLY A 239 -6.03 -9.87 -19.35
CA GLY A 239 -5.01 -10.92 -19.49
C GLY A 239 -5.54 -12.29 -19.06
N ARG A 240 -4.99 -12.86 -17.98
CA ARG A 240 -5.41 -14.15 -17.43
C ARG A 240 -6.67 -14.08 -16.54
N ASP A 241 -7.07 -12.90 -16.14
CA ASP A 241 -8.21 -12.69 -15.23
C ASP A 241 -9.38 -12.06 -16.01
N VAL A 242 -10.59 -12.44 -15.63
CA VAL A 242 -11.83 -11.81 -16.11
C VAL A 242 -12.51 -11.14 -14.95
N SER A 243 -12.78 -9.83 -15.08
CA SER A 243 -13.61 -9.09 -14.13
C SER A 243 -15.05 -9.13 -14.60
N ILE A 244 -15.93 -9.78 -13.83
CA ILE A 244 -17.37 -9.72 -14.02
C ILE A 244 -17.87 -8.49 -13.29
N VAL A 245 -18.44 -7.55 -14.03
CA VAL A 245 -19.11 -6.37 -13.47
C VAL A 245 -20.61 -6.64 -13.45
N SER A 246 -21.21 -6.62 -12.25
CA SER A 246 -22.61 -6.92 -12.04
C SER A 246 -23.23 -5.96 -11.03
N THR A 247 -24.55 -6.05 -10.84
CA THR A 247 -25.30 -5.29 -9.84
C THR A 247 -26.16 -6.21 -8.99
N HIS A 248 -26.47 -5.77 -7.77
CA HIS A 248 -27.38 -6.45 -6.86
C HIS A 248 -28.10 -5.41 -5.99
N GLU A 249 -29.38 -5.60 -5.70
CA GLU A 249 -30.21 -4.63 -4.96
C GLU A 249 -29.72 -4.32 -3.54
N LYS A 250 -29.05 -5.28 -2.89
CA LYS A 250 -28.49 -5.15 -1.55
C LYS A 250 -27.04 -4.68 -1.56
N SER A 251 -26.44 -4.40 -2.71
CA SER A 251 -25.08 -3.88 -2.78
C SER A 251 -25.04 -2.40 -2.42
N GLN A 252 -24.11 -2.03 -1.53
CA GLN A 252 -23.78 -0.62 -1.25
C GLN A 252 -22.93 0.01 -2.36
N ASN A 253 -22.29 -0.80 -3.19
CA ASN A 253 -21.51 -0.35 -4.33
C ASN A 253 -22.41 -0.20 -5.56
N ALA A 254 -22.21 0.83 -6.37
CA ALA A 254 -22.94 1.01 -7.62
C ALA A 254 -22.78 -0.18 -8.59
N THR A 255 -21.63 -0.83 -8.54
CA THR A 255 -21.34 -2.08 -9.27
C THR A 255 -20.49 -3.01 -8.39
N ILE A 256 -20.73 -4.31 -8.55
CA ILE A 256 -19.97 -5.40 -7.94
C ILE A 256 -18.90 -5.81 -8.93
N ARG A 257 -17.68 -6.03 -8.46
CA ARG A 257 -16.57 -6.57 -9.26
C ARG A 257 -16.14 -7.92 -8.70
N SER A 258 -16.28 -8.96 -9.54
CA SER A 258 -15.83 -10.31 -9.21
C SER A 258 -14.69 -10.69 -10.13
N ILE A 259 -13.56 -11.15 -9.60
CA ILE A 259 -12.40 -11.58 -10.38
C ILE A 259 -12.39 -13.11 -10.44
N ILE A 260 -12.41 -13.65 -11.65
CA ILE A 260 -12.35 -15.08 -11.93
C ILE A 260 -11.21 -15.39 -12.90
N ASP A 261 -10.68 -16.63 -12.85
CA ASP A 261 -9.73 -17.11 -13.85
C ASP A 261 -10.37 -17.20 -15.24
N ALA A 262 -9.66 -16.74 -16.28
CA ALA A 262 -10.14 -16.77 -17.67
C ALA A 262 -10.44 -18.20 -18.17
N ASP A 263 -9.74 -19.20 -17.63
CA ASP A 263 -9.97 -20.62 -17.94
C ASP A 263 -11.35 -21.13 -17.50
N GLY A 264 -11.98 -20.45 -16.51
CA GLY A 264 -13.36 -20.67 -16.06
C GLY A 264 -14.43 -20.07 -16.98
N GLY A 265 -14.02 -19.25 -17.97
CA GLY A 265 -14.91 -18.42 -18.80
C GLY A 265 -15.51 -19.13 -20.02
N LYS A 266 -15.67 -20.45 -20.00
CA LYS A 266 -16.41 -21.17 -21.05
C LYS A 266 -17.88 -20.79 -21.00
N SER A 267 -18.32 -19.96 -21.95
CA SER A 267 -19.72 -19.52 -22.10
C SER A 267 -20.20 -18.65 -20.94
N LEU A 268 -19.84 -17.38 -20.95
CA LEU A 268 -20.34 -16.41 -19.96
C LEU A 268 -21.82 -16.16 -20.19
N PRO A 269 -22.66 -16.25 -19.14
CA PRO A 269 -24.10 -16.11 -19.26
C PRO A 269 -24.50 -14.69 -19.66
N THR A 270 -25.57 -14.56 -20.41
CA THR A 270 -26.23 -13.29 -20.67
C THR A 270 -27.38 -13.10 -19.64
N GLY A 271 -27.44 -11.94 -18.98
CA GLY A 271 -28.51 -11.60 -18.05
C GLY A 271 -28.10 -11.76 -16.59
N LYS A 272 -28.37 -12.90 -15.97
CA LYS A 272 -28.01 -13.16 -14.56
C LYS A 272 -26.78 -14.05 -14.43
N VAL A 273 -25.96 -13.73 -13.45
CA VAL A 273 -24.80 -14.52 -13.04
C VAL A 273 -24.99 -15.02 -11.61
N HIS A 274 -24.61 -16.26 -11.36
CA HIS A 274 -24.74 -16.88 -10.06
C HIS A 274 -23.36 -17.17 -9.47
N PHE A 275 -23.21 -16.89 -8.19
CA PHE A 275 -21.97 -17.06 -7.49
C PHE A 275 -22.13 -17.94 -6.23
N ALA A 276 -21.23 -18.86 -6.04
CA ALA A 276 -20.84 -19.34 -4.72
C ALA A 276 -19.77 -18.42 -4.13
N LEU A 277 -19.63 -18.41 -2.82
CA LEU A 277 -18.68 -17.56 -2.12
C LEU A 277 -17.60 -18.38 -1.43
N LYS A 278 -16.35 -17.91 -1.44
CA LYS A 278 -15.25 -18.46 -0.67
C LYS A 278 -15.34 -17.92 0.76
N PRO A 279 -15.60 -18.77 1.80
CA PRO A 279 -15.79 -18.29 3.18
C PRO A 279 -14.63 -17.43 3.68
N ALA A 280 -13.38 -17.79 3.37
CA ALA A 280 -12.18 -17.06 3.78
C ALA A 280 -12.07 -15.63 3.17
N LYS A 281 -12.92 -15.27 2.21
CA LYS A 281 -12.94 -13.96 1.55
C LYS A 281 -14.25 -13.19 1.80
N VAL A 282 -15.06 -13.68 2.73
CA VAL A 282 -16.30 -13.03 3.21
C VAL A 282 -16.08 -12.53 4.62
N PHE A 283 -16.46 -11.29 4.87
CA PHE A 283 -16.24 -10.60 6.13
C PHE A 283 -17.56 -9.98 6.60
N LEU A 284 -17.86 -10.12 7.90
CA LEU A 284 -19.01 -9.49 8.51
C LEU A 284 -18.59 -8.31 9.36
N PHE A 285 -19.36 -7.22 9.30
CA PHE A 285 -19.12 -6.06 10.12
C PHE A 285 -20.44 -5.59 10.75
N CYS A 286 -20.35 -5.10 11.99
CA CYS A 286 -21.46 -4.50 12.69
C CYS A 286 -21.96 -3.27 11.92
N THR A 287 -23.29 -3.11 11.79
CA THR A 287 -23.88 -1.97 11.07
C THR A 287 -23.64 -0.64 11.75
N ASP A 288 -23.54 -0.62 13.09
CA ASP A 288 -23.44 0.60 13.89
C ASP A 288 -21.98 1.04 14.12
N THR A 289 -21.08 0.06 14.44
CA THR A 289 -19.69 0.36 14.81
C THR A 289 -18.72 0.13 13.65
N GLU A 290 -19.15 -0.53 12.60
CA GLU A 290 -18.31 -1.03 11.50
C GLU A 290 -17.19 -2.01 11.94
N GLU A 291 -17.21 -2.46 13.18
CA GLU A 291 -16.23 -3.43 13.70
C GLU A 291 -16.44 -4.84 13.13
N ARG A 292 -15.37 -5.57 13.03
CA ARG A 292 -15.34 -6.93 12.49
C ARG A 292 -16.10 -7.93 13.39
N ILE A 293 -17.05 -8.66 12.81
CA ILE A 293 -17.70 -9.83 13.42
C ILE A 293 -17.03 -11.08 12.85
N ARG A 294 -16.49 -11.94 13.72
CA ARG A 294 -15.85 -13.19 13.31
C ARG A 294 -16.85 -14.35 13.39
N PHE A 295 -16.78 -15.27 12.45
CA PHE A 295 -17.66 -16.46 12.36
C PHE A 295 -16.90 -17.64 11.76
#